data_0b8733cf794c4565211964ebe6f8ec26
#
_entry.id   0b8733cf794c4565211964ebe6f8ec26
#
_cell.length_a   1.000
_cell.length_b   1.000
_cell.length_c   1.000
_cell.angle_alpha   90.00
_cell.angle_beta   90.00
_cell.angle_gamma   90.00
#
_symmetry.space_group_name_H-M   'P 1'
#
loop_
_entity.id
_entity.type
_entity.pdbx_description
1 polymer ?
#
loop_
_entity_poly.entity_id
_entity_poly.type
_entity_poly.pdbx_seq_one_letter_code
_entity_poly.pdbx_strand_id
1 'polypeptide(L)'
;IAIKEGIKAAIFPLVLFALFAGAFVWMTQGQQAGSRSLVKDTVNWQPLTEQAITDALAQNKRVFIDVTAEWCVTCKANKYNVLLRDDIQQLLGEPDVVALRGDWTKPSPEITAFLQKRGQVAVPFNQIYGPNLADGEVLSTLLDRESLISVMDQAKGASK
;
A
#
# COMPACT_ATOMS: atom_id res chain seq x y z
N ILE A 1 -24.12 -47.43 -40.64
CA ILE A 1 -22.78 -47.51 -39.93
C ILE A 1 -22.03 -46.21 -40.03
N ALA A 2 -22.23 -45.36 -41.07
CA ALA A 2 -21.49 -44.08 -41.29
C ALA A 2 -21.85 -42.91 -40.32
N ILE A 3 -23.00 -42.94 -39.65
CA ILE A 3 -23.48 -41.88 -38.77
C ILE A 3 -22.74 -41.82 -37.42
N LYS A 4 -22.22 -42.96 -36.93
CA LYS A 4 -21.49 -43.01 -35.63
C LYS A 4 -20.10 -42.43 -35.66
N GLU A 5 -19.43 -42.41 -36.79
CA GLU A 5 -18.10 -41.87 -36.93
C GLU A 5 -18.10 -40.33 -37.03
N GLY A 6 -19.12 -39.75 -37.69
CA GLY A 6 -19.26 -38.29 -37.80
C GLY A 6 -19.56 -37.59 -36.47
N ILE A 7 -20.26 -38.26 -35.56
CA ILE A 7 -20.59 -37.70 -34.22
C ILE A 7 -19.31 -37.64 -33.34
N LYS A 8 -18.47 -38.66 -33.39
CA LYS A 8 -17.19 -38.66 -32.63
C LYS A 8 -16.24 -37.61 -33.13
N ALA A 9 -16.18 -37.37 -34.45
CA ALA A 9 -15.34 -36.31 -35.04
C ALA A 9 -15.78 -34.88 -34.68
N ALA A 10 -17.09 -34.69 -34.44
CA ALA A 10 -17.63 -33.38 -34.05
C ALA A 10 -17.57 -33.14 -32.53
N ILE A 11 -17.61 -34.18 -31.70
CA ILE A 11 -17.56 -34.05 -30.24
C ILE A 11 -16.13 -33.71 -29.77
N PHE A 12 -15.10 -34.22 -30.40
CA PHE A 12 -13.71 -34.01 -30.02
C PHE A 12 -13.29 -32.54 -30.00
N PRO A 13 -13.56 -31.72 -31.05
CA PRO A 13 -13.25 -30.28 -31.01
C PRO A 13 -14.10 -29.52 -30.01
N LEU A 14 -15.37 -29.93 -29.76
CA LEU A 14 -16.23 -29.28 -28.76
C LEU A 14 -15.74 -29.52 -27.34
N VAL A 15 -15.25 -30.71 -27.03
CA VAL A 15 -14.67 -31.03 -25.72
C VAL A 15 -13.36 -30.28 -25.52
N LEU A 16 -12.51 -30.20 -26.53
CA LEU A 16 -11.27 -29.39 -26.48
C LEU A 16 -11.57 -27.91 -26.28
N PHE A 17 -12.57 -27.37 -26.98
CA PHE A 17 -12.98 -25.97 -26.84
C PHE A 17 -13.54 -25.70 -25.43
N ALA A 18 -14.34 -26.61 -24.88
CA ALA A 18 -14.87 -26.49 -23.52
C ALA A 18 -13.76 -26.55 -22.45
N LEU A 19 -12.75 -27.40 -22.62
CA LEU A 19 -11.58 -27.47 -21.74
C LEU A 19 -10.72 -26.20 -21.84
N PHE A 20 -10.51 -25.67 -23.05
CA PHE A 20 -9.78 -24.41 -23.25
C PHE A 20 -10.54 -23.20 -22.68
N ALA A 21 -11.85 -23.15 -22.90
CA ALA A 21 -12.69 -22.09 -22.34
C ALA A 21 -12.73 -22.17 -20.81
N GLY A 22 -12.82 -23.36 -20.23
CA GLY A 22 -12.77 -23.57 -18.79
C GLY A 22 -11.42 -23.18 -18.18
N ALA A 23 -10.31 -23.55 -18.82
CA ALA A 23 -8.97 -23.16 -18.41
C ALA A 23 -8.74 -21.64 -18.53
N PHE A 24 -9.26 -21.03 -19.59
CA PHE A 24 -9.21 -19.58 -19.79
C PHE A 24 -10.02 -18.81 -18.71
N VAL A 25 -11.23 -19.29 -18.41
CA VAL A 25 -12.04 -18.71 -17.32
C VAL A 25 -11.36 -18.89 -15.97
N TRP A 26 -10.75 -20.04 -15.73
CA TRP A 26 -10.01 -20.29 -14.47
C TRP A 26 -8.76 -19.41 -14.37
N MET A 27 -8.04 -19.20 -15.47
CA MET A 27 -6.89 -18.30 -15.55
C MET A 27 -7.27 -16.83 -15.33
N THR A 28 -8.43 -16.40 -15.84
CA THR A 28 -8.93 -15.02 -15.65
C THR A 28 -9.53 -14.79 -14.27
N GLN A 29 -10.07 -15.80 -13.62
CA GLN A 29 -10.57 -15.72 -12.23
C GLN A 29 -9.43 -15.69 -11.20
N GLY A 30 -8.26 -16.25 -11.52
CA GLY A 30 -7.06 -16.15 -10.68
C GLY A 30 -6.42 -14.76 -10.66
N GLN A 31 -6.80 -13.87 -11.56
CA GLN A 31 -6.40 -12.46 -11.61
C GLN A 31 -7.48 -11.52 -11.06
N GLN A 32 -8.17 -11.91 -10.03
CA GLN A 32 -8.78 -10.90 -9.17
C GLN A 32 -7.63 -10.24 -8.38
N ALA A 33 -6.83 -9.47 -9.09
CA ALA A 33 -6.09 -8.35 -8.52
C ALA A 33 -7.12 -7.58 -7.70
N GLY A 34 -6.91 -7.56 -6.38
CA GLY A 34 -7.85 -7.02 -5.42
C GLY A 34 -8.50 -5.74 -5.95
N SER A 35 -9.79 -5.70 -5.90
CA SER A 35 -10.65 -4.62 -6.38
C SER A 35 -9.96 -3.29 -6.10
N ARG A 36 -9.66 -2.52 -7.13
CA ARG A 36 -9.19 -1.13 -7.01
C ARG A 36 -10.36 -0.26 -6.52
N SER A 37 -10.95 -0.64 -5.41
CA SER A 37 -11.90 0.20 -4.71
C SER A 37 -11.10 1.30 -4.04
N LEU A 38 -11.07 2.48 -4.66
CA LEU A 38 -10.61 3.69 -4.00
C LEU A 38 -11.67 4.04 -2.97
N VAL A 39 -11.27 4.03 -1.71
CA VAL A 39 -12.14 4.46 -0.62
C VAL A 39 -11.81 5.90 -0.23
N LYS A 40 -12.76 6.52 0.45
CA LYS A 40 -12.52 7.83 1.08
C LYS A 40 -11.39 7.69 2.09
N ASP A 41 -10.50 8.70 2.17
CA ASP A 41 -9.45 8.76 3.19
C ASP A 41 -10.11 8.79 4.60
N THR A 42 -9.99 7.69 5.32
CA THR A 42 -10.55 7.50 6.67
C THR A 42 -9.47 7.45 7.74
N VAL A 43 -8.20 7.51 7.33
CA VAL A 43 -7.06 7.52 8.27
C VAL A 43 -7.08 8.80 9.08
N ASN A 44 -6.91 8.66 10.39
CA ASN A 44 -6.79 9.79 11.31
C ASN A 44 -5.37 10.36 11.26
N TRP A 45 -5.08 11.14 10.23
CA TRP A 45 -3.80 11.80 10.07
C TRP A 45 -3.56 12.85 11.15
N GLN A 46 -2.45 12.70 11.88
CA GLN A 46 -1.98 13.67 12.84
C GLN A 46 -0.86 14.53 12.25
N PRO A 47 -0.65 15.76 12.76
CA PRO A 47 0.46 16.60 12.32
C PRO A 47 1.82 15.92 12.56
N LEU A 48 2.69 15.99 11.56
CA LEU A 48 4.04 15.46 11.66
C LEU A 48 4.91 16.34 12.57
N THR A 49 5.38 15.76 13.66
CA THR A 49 6.39 16.33 14.54
C THR A 49 7.34 15.24 15.04
N GLU A 50 8.58 15.59 15.38
CA GLU A 50 9.52 14.64 16.00
C GLU A 50 8.99 14.14 17.36
N GLN A 51 8.29 14.99 18.08
CA GLN A 51 7.68 14.63 19.36
C GLN A 51 6.59 13.56 19.18
N ALA A 52 5.72 13.70 18.17
CA ALA A 52 4.68 12.71 17.89
C ALA A 52 5.26 11.33 17.55
N ILE A 53 6.40 11.27 16.86
CA ILE A 53 7.11 10.03 16.58
C ILE A 53 7.62 9.41 17.90
N THR A 54 8.29 10.21 18.72
CA THR A 54 8.84 9.76 20.02
C THR A 54 7.74 9.24 20.95
N ASP A 55 6.64 9.97 21.04
CA ASP A 55 5.49 9.60 21.91
C ASP A 55 4.81 8.31 21.43
N ALA A 56 4.69 8.11 20.13
CA ALA A 56 4.14 6.88 19.57
C ALA A 56 5.04 5.68 19.86
N LEU A 57 6.35 5.82 19.66
CA LEU A 57 7.33 4.76 19.96
C LEU A 57 7.38 4.42 21.45
N ALA A 58 7.28 5.42 22.33
CA ALA A 58 7.19 5.22 23.78
C ALA A 58 5.94 4.40 24.19
N GLN A 59 4.89 4.43 23.38
CA GLN A 59 3.67 3.64 23.55
C GLN A 59 3.71 2.29 22.83
N ASN A 60 4.86 1.86 22.31
CA ASN A 60 5.04 0.66 21.49
C ASN A 60 4.15 0.65 20.23
N LYS A 61 3.89 1.81 19.64
CA LYS A 61 3.10 1.94 18.41
C LYS A 61 4.01 2.00 17.19
N ARG A 62 3.47 1.54 16.07
CA ARG A 62 4.05 1.77 14.75
C ARG A 62 3.69 3.18 14.28
N VAL A 63 4.59 3.79 13.51
CA VAL A 63 4.39 5.12 12.95
C VAL A 63 4.56 5.04 11.44
N PHE A 64 3.57 5.53 10.71
CA PHE A 64 3.67 5.76 9.27
C PHE A 64 3.72 7.27 9.00
N ILE A 65 4.75 7.71 8.29
CA ILE A 65 4.98 9.11 7.95
C ILE A 65 4.73 9.32 6.47
N ASP A 66 3.91 10.32 6.14
CA ASP A 66 3.65 10.79 4.78
C ASP A 66 3.92 12.29 4.68
N VAL A 67 5.06 12.67 4.06
CA VAL A 67 5.32 14.07 3.71
C VAL A 67 4.94 14.30 2.26
N THR A 68 3.98 15.18 2.05
CA THR A 68 3.29 15.39 0.79
C THR A 68 3.15 16.86 0.44
N ALA A 69 2.72 17.17 -0.78
CA ALA A 69 2.33 18.50 -1.21
C ALA A 69 1.28 18.44 -2.33
N GLU A 70 0.40 19.44 -2.42
CA GLU A 70 -0.65 19.47 -3.44
C GLU A 70 -0.12 19.59 -4.88
N TRP A 71 1.01 20.25 -5.07
CA TRP A 71 1.67 20.40 -6.36
C TRP A 71 2.47 19.16 -6.78
N CYS A 72 2.63 18.18 -5.91
CA CYS A 72 3.46 16.99 -6.12
C CYS A 72 2.68 15.89 -6.86
N VAL A 73 3.00 15.67 -8.12
CA VAL A 73 2.34 14.64 -8.96
C VAL A 73 2.58 13.23 -8.44
N THR A 74 3.81 12.92 -8.01
CA THR A 74 4.16 11.60 -7.46
C THR A 74 3.45 11.34 -6.12
N CYS A 75 3.26 12.38 -5.29
CA CYS A 75 2.47 12.26 -4.06
C CYS A 75 1.02 11.88 -4.36
N LYS A 76 0.42 12.47 -5.40
CA LYS A 76 -0.93 12.11 -5.87
C LYS A 76 -0.96 10.67 -6.37
N ALA A 77 0.06 10.24 -7.13
CA ALA A 77 0.16 8.85 -7.57
C ALA A 77 0.22 7.89 -6.37
N ASN A 78 1.05 8.15 -5.37
CA ASN A 78 1.13 7.36 -4.14
C ASN A 78 -0.22 7.33 -3.41
N LYS A 79 -0.88 8.47 -3.29
CA LYS A 79 -2.18 8.57 -2.64
C LYS A 79 -3.22 7.69 -3.33
N TYR A 80 -3.41 7.83 -4.64
CA TYR A 80 -4.47 7.12 -5.36
C TYR A 80 -4.14 5.66 -5.65
N ASN A 81 -2.87 5.31 -5.84
CA ASN A 81 -2.49 3.94 -6.17
C ASN A 81 -2.27 3.07 -4.93
N VAL A 82 -1.91 3.66 -3.79
CA VAL A 82 -1.54 2.92 -2.58
C VAL A 82 -2.35 3.38 -1.36
N LEU A 83 -2.23 4.63 -0.94
CA LEU A 83 -2.75 5.06 0.36
C LEU A 83 -4.28 5.00 0.46
N LEU A 84 -5.03 5.24 -0.62
CA LEU A 84 -6.49 5.15 -0.66
C LEU A 84 -7.01 3.74 -0.98
N ARG A 85 -6.18 2.72 -0.94
CA ARG A 85 -6.66 1.33 -1.03
C ARG A 85 -7.25 0.90 0.30
N ASP A 86 -8.33 0.14 0.24
CA ASP A 86 -9.09 -0.28 1.41
C ASP A 86 -8.22 -0.99 2.47
N ASP A 87 -7.39 -1.92 2.04
CA ASP A 87 -6.48 -2.66 2.92
C ASP A 87 -5.40 -1.77 3.57
N ILE A 88 -4.90 -0.77 2.86
CA ILE A 88 -3.95 0.21 3.42
C ILE A 88 -4.65 1.15 4.40
N GLN A 89 -5.88 1.58 4.09
CA GLN A 89 -6.69 2.38 5.01
C GLN A 89 -6.97 1.62 6.31
N GLN A 90 -7.26 0.32 6.22
CA GLN A 90 -7.45 -0.54 7.39
C GLN A 90 -6.15 -0.68 8.19
N LEU A 91 -5.02 -0.97 7.52
CA LEU A 91 -3.71 -1.09 8.15
C LEU A 91 -3.30 0.20 8.89
N LEU A 92 -3.44 1.35 8.22
CA LEU A 92 -3.10 2.65 8.82
C LEU A 92 -4.10 3.09 9.90
N GLY A 93 -5.28 2.48 9.96
CA GLY A 93 -6.30 2.68 11.00
C GLY A 93 -6.18 1.72 12.18
N GLU A 94 -5.21 0.81 12.20
CA GLU A 94 -5.02 -0.11 13.33
C GLU A 94 -4.69 0.65 14.62
N PRO A 95 -5.16 0.16 15.80
CA PRO A 95 -5.00 0.87 17.08
C PRO A 95 -3.55 1.10 17.52
N ASP A 96 -2.63 0.25 17.03
CA ASP A 96 -1.21 0.35 17.28
C ASP A 96 -0.46 1.15 16.21
N VAL A 97 -1.16 1.78 15.28
CA VAL A 97 -0.58 2.62 14.22
C VAL A 97 -0.92 4.08 14.45
N VAL A 98 0.10 4.93 14.36
CA VAL A 98 -0.03 6.39 14.33
C VAL A 98 0.38 6.87 12.94
N ALA A 99 -0.56 7.44 12.21
CA ALA A 99 -0.33 8.02 10.89
C ALA A 99 -0.04 9.52 11.03
N LEU A 100 1.15 9.94 10.63
CA LEU A 100 1.61 11.34 10.68
C LEU A 100 1.73 11.90 9.27
N ARG A 101 1.19 13.09 9.04
CA ARG A 101 1.29 13.76 7.75
C ARG A 101 1.95 15.14 7.87
N GLY A 102 2.94 15.37 7.03
CA GLY A 102 3.56 16.68 6.82
C GLY A 102 3.09 17.26 5.49
N ASP A 103 2.34 18.34 5.52
CA ASP A 103 1.95 19.06 4.31
C ASP A 103 2.98 20.15 3.97
N TRP A 104 3.70 19.92 2.89
CA TRP A 104 4.72 20.86 2.38
C TRP A 104 4.24 21.63 1.14
N THR A 105 2.94 21.80 0.99
CA THR A 105 2.33 22.59 -0.09
C THR A 105 2.81 24.03 -0.06
N LYS A 106 2.99 24.58 1.15
CA LYS A 106 3.63 25.86 1.40
C LYS A 106 4.95 25.65 2.14
N PRO A 107 5.92 26.55 2.01
CA PRO A 107 7.17 26.47 2.77
C PRO A 107 6.89 26.35 4.28
N SER A 108 7.42 25.29 4.90
CA SER A 108 7.34 25.03 6.34
C SER A 108 8.76 24.77 6.85
N PRO A 109 9.29 25.63 7.73
CA PRO A 109 10.60 25.41 8.34
C PRO A 109 10.69 24.07 9.08
N GLU A 110 9.63 23.65 9.75
CA GLU A 110 9.57 22.41 10.52
C GLU A 110 9.68 21.19 9.60
N ILE A 111 8.87 21.15 8.53
CA ILE A 111 8.92 20.06 7.55
C ILE A 111 10.25 20.05 6.80
N THR A 112 10.77 21.24 6.47
CA THR A 112 12.08 21.37 5.83
C THR A 112 13.19 20.80 6.72
N ALA A 113 13.23 21.17 7.99
CA ALA A 113 14.20 20.66 8.96
C ALA A 113 14.05 19.14 9.17
N PHE A 114 12.81 18.66 9.23
CA PHE A 114 12.51 17.24 9.33
C PHE A 114 13.11 16.43 8.17
N LEU A 115 12.89 16.88 6.94
CA LEU A 115 13.43 16.25 5.73
C LEU A 115 14.96 16.33 5.70
N GLN A 116 15.55 17.51 5.95
CA GLN A 116 17.00 17.70 5.93
C GLN A 116 17.73 16.82 6.94
N LYS A 117 17.17 16.65 8.15
CA LYS A 117 17.71 15.73 9.19
C LYS A 117 17.82 14.29 8.68
N ARG A 118 17.00 13.92 7.70
CA ARG A 118 16.96 12.59 7.08
C ARG A 118 17.68 12.54 5.72
N GLY A 119 18.42 13.58 5.39
CA GLY A 119 19.14 13.68 4.11
C GLY A 119 18.23 13.87 2.91
N GLN A 120 17.00 14.36 3.12
CA GLN A 120 16.01 14.56 2.07
C GLN A 120 15.77 16.03 1.82
N VAL A 121 15.43 16.36 0.57
CA VAL A 121 15.19 17.75 0.12
C VAL A 121 13.94 17.86 -0.75
N ALA A 122 13.16 16.80 -0.86
CA ALA A 122 12.02 16.72 -1.78
C ALA A 122 10.89 15.84 -1.22
N VAL A 123 9.73 15.94 -1.83
CA VAL A 123 8.55 15.09 -1.61
C VAL A 123 8.22 14.29 -2.87
N PRO A 124 7.57 13.13 -2.76
CA PRO A 124 7.08 12.52 -1.53
C PRO A 124 8.20 11.93 -0.67
N PHE A 125 7.97 11.91 0.64
CA PHE A 125 8.83 11.21 1.57
C PHE A 125 7.96 10.37 2.51
N ASN A 126 8.23 9.07 2.57
CA ASN A 126 7.52 8.14 3.44
C ASN A 126 8.51 7.35 4.27
N GLN A 127 8.21 7.21 5.56
CA GLN A 127 9.05 6.48 6.51
C GLN A 127 8.18 5.74 7.52
N ILE A 128 8.65 4.56 7.94
CA ILE A 128 7.97 3.74 8.94
C ILE A 128 8.90 3.55 10.13
N TYR A 129 8.36 3.71 11.33
CA TYR A 129 8.98 3.33 12.59
C TYR A 129 8.11 2.34 13.34
N GLY A 130 8.71 1.64 14.29
CA GLY A 130 7.99 0.78 15.21
C GLY A 130 8.88 0.17 16.26
N PRO A 131 8.32 -0.61 17.19
CA PRO A 131 9.08 -1.24 18.27
C PRO A 131 10.25 -2.10 17.78
N ASN A 132 10.09 -2.78 16.64
CA ASN A 132 11.16 -3.58 16.02
C ASN A 132 11.92 -2.83 14.91
N LEU A 133 11.60 -1.55 14.70
CA LEU A 133 12.18 -0.70 13.65
C LEU A 133 12.38 0.71 14.19
N ALA A 134 13.13 0.84 15.30
CA ALA A 134 13.29 2.10 16.03
C ALA A 134 14.08 3.15 15.24
N ASP A 135 15.00 2.73 14.37
CA ASP A 135 15.79 3.63 13.51
C ASP A 135 14.98 4.13 12.30
N GLY A 136 13.84 3.49 12.03
CA GLY A 136 12.95 3.80 10.92
C GLY A 136 13.48 3.35 9.57
N GLU A 137 12.56 2.98 8.68
CA GLU A 137 12.87 2.62 7.29
C GLU A 137 12.19 3.59 6.34
N VAL A 138 12.99 4.16 5.43
CA VAL A 138 12.52 5.05 4.38
C VAL A 138 12.03 4.22 3.20
N LEU A 139 10.80 4.46 2.79
CA LEU A 139 10.21 3.77 1.65
C LEU A 139 10.62 4.40 0.32
N SER A 140 10.40 3.66 -0.76
CA SER A 140 10.60 4.14 -2.12
C SER A 140 9.77 5.42 -2.39
N THR A 141 10.33 6.35 -3.17
CA THR A 141 9.65 7.59 -3.59
C THR A 141 8.31 7.29 -4.30
N LEU A 142 8.28 6.26 -5.14
CA LEU A 142 7.02 5.71 -5.64
C LEU A 142 6.67 4.53 -4.73
N LEU A 143 5.60 4.70 -3.94
CA LEU A 143 5.18 3.69 -3.00
C LEU A 143 4.78 2.40 -3.70
N ASP A 144 5.26 1.30 -3.15
CA ASP A 144 4.81 -0.04 -3.46
C ASP A 144 3.96 -0.59 -2.30
N ARG A 145 2.79 -1.12 -2.62
CA ARG A 145 1.81 -1.59 -1.63
C ARG A 145 2.37 -2.75 -0.80
N GLU A 146 3.00 -3.72 -1.45
CA GLU A 146 3.49 -4.93 -0.78
C GLU A 146 4.67 -4.59 0.12
N SER A 147 5.56 -3.71 -0.34
CA SER A 147 6.67 -3.17 0.44
C SER A 147 6.16 -2.43 1.68
N LEU A 148 5.16 -1.56 1.54
CA LEU A 148 4.57 -0.84 2.68
C LEU A 148 4.02 -1.81 3.72
N ILE A 149 3.23 -2.80 3.33
CA ILE A 149 2.67 -3.81 4.23
C ILE A 149 3.79 -4.59 4.92
N SER A 150 4.78 -5.05 4.16
CA SER A 150 5.91 -5.83 4.68
C SER A 150 6.69 -5.06 5.74
N VAL A 151 7.03 -3.79 5.48
CA VAL A 151 7.76 -2.95 6.44
C VAL A 151 6.92 -2.64 7.67
N MET A 152 5.62 -2.38 7.51
CA MET A 152 4.70 -2.20 8.62
C MET A 152 4.61 -3.45 9.50
N ASP A 153 4.62 -4.64 8.92
CA ASP A 153 4.63 -5.90 9.68
C ASP A 153 5.96 -6.12 10.41
N GLN A 154 7.08 -5.81 9.77
CA GLN A 154 8.41 -5.86 10.40
C GLN A 154 8.53 -4.89 11.58
N ALA A 155 7.93 -3.72 11.46
CA ALA A 155 7.92 -2.70 12.52
C ALA A 155 7.11 -3.10 13.76
N LYS A 156 6.23 -4.10 13.63
CA LYS A 156 5.34 -4.57 14.70
C LYS A 156 6.15 -5.18 15.85
N GLY A 157 5.92 -4.72 17.06
CA GLY A 157 6.48 -5.32 18.27
C GLY A 157 5.94 -6.72 18.52
N ALA A 158 6.62 -7.46 19.38
CA ALA A 158 6.10 -8.74 19.85
C ALA A 158 4.75 -8.50 20.54
N SER A 159 3.71 -9.20 20.07
CA SER A 159 2.45 -9.23 20.81
C SER A 159 2.66 -9.86 22.17
N LYS A 160 2.42 -9.11 23.25
CA LYS A 160 2.37 -9.67 24.60
C LYS A 160 1.13 -10.52 24.78
#